data_4e797e2e16e575bbf6e5d51bae562844
#
_entry.id   4e797e2e16e575bbf6e5d51bae562844
#
_cell.length_a   1.000
_cell.length_b   1.000
_cell.length_c   1.000
_cell.angle_alpha   90.00
_cell.angle_beta   90.00
_cell.angle_gamma   90.00
#
_symmetry.space_group_name_H-M   'P 1'
#
loop_
_entity.id
_entity.type
_entity.pdbx_description
1 polymer ?
#
loop_
_entity_poly.entity_id
_entity_poly.type
_entity_poly.pdbx_seq_one_letter_code
_entity_poly.pdbx_strand_id
1 'polypeptide(L)'
;MAEEGSEETGGGSKKFLMIVILLLLLLIGGAAAAYMFLFSTDESTATKENQTSQEQIEEDITAATQKEASKLANPIYSPAKKYVVNLRDGRHFLTIKLVVAMEDPEALEFIASREPIIDDMILSLLGNLTSEDINTPSGKTLLKREIYKKINSVFTQKFIDDSDTRDTTPVKKILFTEFILN
;
A
#
# COMPACT_ATOMS: atom_id res chain seq x y z
N MET A 1 12.73 -84.28 -18.51
CA MET A 1 11.31 -84.16 -18.88
C MET A 1 10.90 -82.80 -18.64
N ALA A 2 10.85 -82.09 -19.70
CA ALA A 2 9.72 -81.58 -20.49
C ALA A 2 9.22 -80.26 -19.87
N GLU A 3 9.10 -79.27 -20.49
CA GLU A 3 8.69 -78.67 -21.76
C GLU A 3 8.18 -77.24 -21.40
N GLU A 4 8.71 -76.28 -22.00
CA GLU A 4 8.16 -75.49 -23.15
C GLU A 4 6.82 -74.83 -22.88
N GLY A 5 6.81 -73.52 -23.18
CA GLY A 5 5.61 -72.77 -23.30
C GLY A 5 5.91 -71.31 -23.64
N SER A 6 6.43 -71.11 -24.84
CA SER A 6 6.37 -69.86 -25.55
C SER A 6 4.92 -69.55 -25.91
N GLU A 7 4.45 -68.30 -25.71
CA GLU A 7 3.45 -67.79 -26.64
C GLU A 7 3.55 -66.26 -26.81
N GLU A 8 3.81 -65.95 -28.05
CA GLU A 8 3.61 -64.69 -28.70
C GLU A 8 2.17 -64.20 -28.53
N THR A 9 2.03 -62.94 -28.30
CA THR A 9 0.87 -62.27 -28.83
C THR A 9 1.31 -60.94 -29.48
N GLY A 10 1.56 -61.07 -30.76
CA GLY A 10 1.67 -59.92 -31.66
C GLY A 10 0.32 -59.24 -31.80
N GLY A 11 0.29 -57.93 -31.80
CA GLY A 11 -0.85 -57.11 -32.21
C GLY A 11 -1.10 -55.88 -31.37
N GLY A 12 -0.77 -55.91 -30.09
CA GLY A 12 -1.00 -54.75 -29.19
C GLY A 12 0.20 -53.78 -29.05
N SER A 13 1.39 -54.25 -29.45
CA SER A 13 2.66 -53.57 -29.17
C SER A 13 2.77 -52.17 -29.82
N LYS A 14 2.30 -52.01 -31.05
CA LYS A 14 2.43 -50.73 -31.76
C LYS A 14 1.48 -49.65 -31.20
N LYS A 15 0.26 -50.03 -30.86
CA LYS A 15 -0.71 -49.12 -30.24
C LYS A 15 -0.32 -48.79 -28.80
N PHE A 16 0.14 -49.80 -28.06
CA PHE A 16 0.65 -49.59 -26.71
C PHE A 16 1.92 -48.75 -26.71
N LEU A 17 2.85 -48.99 -27.63
CA LEU A 17 4.05 -48.17 -27.82
C LEU A 17 3.70 -46.74 -28.19
N MET A 18 2.71 -46.50 -29.07
CA MET A 18 2.24 -45.15 -29.39
C MET A 18 1.64 -44.46 -28.18
N ILE A 19 0.85 -45.15 -27.36
CA ILE A 19 0.27 -44.59 -26.15
C ILE A 19 1.35 -44.23 -25.13
N VAL A 20 2.35 -45.09 -24.96
CA VAL A 20 3.48 -44.83 -24.05
C VAL A 20 4.33 -43.64 -24.54
N ILE A 21 4.59 -43.54 -25.85
CA ILE A 21 5.31 -42.39 -26.43
C ILE A 21 4.51 -41.08 -26.27
N LEU A 22 3.18 -41.14 -26.48
CA LEU A 22 2.30 -39.98 -26.29
C LEU A 22 2.27 -39.54 -24.83
N LEU A 23 2.23 -40.47 -23.89
CA LEU A 23 2.24 -40.21 -22.45
C LEU A 23 3.58 -39.66 -21.98
N LEU A 24 4.68 -40.15 -22.58
CA LEU A 24 6.04 -39.67 -22.31
C LEU A 24 6.25 -38.24 -22.84
N LEU A 25 5.72 -37.91 -24.03
CA LEU A 25 5.74 -36.57 -24.61
C LEU A 25 4.90 -35.62 -23.77
N LEU A 26 3.78 -36.07 -23.22
CA LEU A 26 2.91 -35.26 -22.36
C LEU A 26 3.57 -34.95 -21.00
N LEU A 27 4.31 -35.95 -20.46
CA LEU A 27 5.12 -35.77 -19.25
C LEU A 27 6.30 -34.79 -19.46
N ILE A 28 7.01 -34.90 -20.60
CA ILE A 28 8.12 -34.00 -20.92
C ILE A 28 7.62 -32.59 -21.21
N GLY A 29 6.50 -32.46 -21.96
CA GLY A 29 5.86 -31.17 -22.24
C GLY A 29 5.28 -30.52 -20.99
N GLY A 30 4.66 -31.31 -20.11
CA GLY A 30 4.12 -30.83 -18.82
C GLY A 30 5.22 -30.41 -17.85
N ALA A 31 6.33 -31.13 -17.79
CA ALA A 31 7.47 -30.79 -16.96
C ALA A 31 8.17 -29.52 -17.44
N ALA A 32 8.29 -29.32 -18.76
CA ALA A 32 8.86 -28.09 -19.33
C ALA A 32 7.96 -26.87 -19.08
N ALA A 33 6.65 -27.02 -19.19
CA ALA A 33 5.68 -25.96 -18.88
C ALA A 33 5.66 -25.63 -17.39
N ALA A 34 5.70 -26.64 -16.51
CA ALA A 34 5.77 -26.47 -15.08
C ALA A 34 7.12 -25.85 -14.64
N TYR A 35 8.23 -26.25 -15.29
CA TYR A 35 9.55 -25.66 -15.04
C TYR A 35 9.61 -24.19 -15.47
N MET A 36 9.05 -23.85 -16.62
CA MET A 36 8.92 -22.44 -17.03
C MET A 36 8.01 -21.66 -16.08
N PHE A 37 6.92 -22.25 -15.62
CA PHE A 37 6.01 -21.56 -14.68
C PHE A 37 6.62 -21.39 -13.29
N LEU A 38 7.44 -22.34 -12.81
CA LEU A 38 8.08 -22.28 -11.48
C LEU A 38 9.42 -21.53 -11.47
N PHE A 39 10.14 -21.49 -12.58
CA PHE A 39 11.46 -20.83 -12.66
C PHE A 39 11.48 -19.52 -13.47
N SER A 40 10.44 -19.20 -14.24
CA SER A 40 10.30 -17.88 -14.88
C SER A 40 9.66 -16.84 -13.98
N THR A 41 9.39 -17.18 -12.71
CA THR A 41 8.76 -16.23 -11.76
C THR A 41 9.78 -15.38 -10.99
N ASP A 42 11.10 -15.50 -11.28
CA ASP A 42 12.08 -14.82 -10.44
C ASP A 42 12.86 -13.64 -11.05
N GLU A 43 12.63 -13.24 -12.29
CA GLU A 43 13.39 -12.07 -12.79
C GLU A 43 12.64 -11.05 -13.66
N SER A 44 11.41 -11.32 -14.09
CA SER A 44 10.68 -10.38 -14.98
C SER A 44 9.35 -9.89 -14.41
N THR A 45 8.80 -10.58 -13.41
CA THR A 45 7.48 -10.24 -12.85
C THR A 45 7.58 -9.29 -11.66
N ALA A 46 8.71 -9.31 -10.94
CA ALA A 46 8.91 -8.42 -9.79
C ALA A 46 8.99 -6.93 -10.18
N THR A 47 9.51 -6.62 -11.37
CA THR A 47 9.63 -5.23 -11.84
C THR A 47 8.33 -4.70 -12.47
N LYS A 48 7.50 -5.58 -13.08
CA LYS A 48 6.24 -5.15 -13.70
C LYS A 48 5.07 -5.14 -12.71
N GLU A 49 5.03 -6.08 -11.77
CA GLU A 49 3.98 -6.10 -10.73
C GLU A 49 4.15 -4.96 -9.73
N ASN A 50 5.39 -4.61 -9.38
CA ASN A 50 5.64 -3.44 -8.53
C ASN A 50 5.37 -2.11 -9.26
N GLN A 51 5.60 -2.00 -10.57
CA GLN A 51 5.23 -0.80 -11.32
C GLN A 51 3.72 -0.69 -11.52
N THR A 52 3.04 -1.78 -11.87
CA THR A 52 1.57 -1.77 -12.04
C THR A 52 0.85 -1.55 -10.72
N SER A 53 1.35 -2.11 -9.62
CA SER A 53 0.77 -1.88 -8.29
C SER A 53 1.04 -0.46 -7.78
N GLN A 54 2.17 0.13 -8.12
CA GLN A 54 2.47 1.52 -7.77
C GLN A 54 1.66 2.51 -8.62
N GLU A 55 1.53 2.28 -9.92
CA GLU A 55 0.69 3.12 -10.80
C GLU A 55 -0.80 3.03 -10.43
N GLN A 56 -1.32 1.84 -10.12
CA GLN A 56 -2.70 1.70 -9.65
C GLN A 56 -2.93 2.33 -8.28
N ILE A 57 -1.96 2.22 -7.37
CA ILE A 57 -2.01 2.91 -6.07
C ILE A 57 -1.92 4.43 -6.26
N GLU A 58 -1.12 4.92 -7.21
CA GLU A 58 -1.02 6.35 -7.54
C GLU A 58 -2.32 6.89 -8.15
N GLU A 59 -2.94 6.18 -9.08
CA GLU A 59 -4.22 6.58 -9.66
C GLU A 59 -5.36 6.54 -8.63
N ASP A 60 -5.47 5.50 -7.82
CA ASP A 60 -6.48 5.41 -6.78
C ASP A 60 -6.29 6.45 -5.66
N ILE A 61 -5.05 6.71 -5.26
CA ILE A 61 -4.73 7.74 -4.25
C ILE A 61 -4.99 9.13 -4.81
N THR A 62 -4.65 9.39 -6.09
CA THR A 62 -4.84 10.69 -6.73
C THR A 62 -6.33 10.94 -6.98
N ALA A 63 -7.07 9.93 -7.44
CA ALA A 63 -8.51 10.00 -7.67
C ALA A 63 -9.29 10.16 -6.35
N ALA A 64 -8.91 9.45 -5.29
CA ALA A 64 -9.50 9.60 -3.96
C ALA A 64 -9.22 10.99 -3.38
N THR A 65 -7.98 11.47 -3.47
CA THR A 65 -7.58 12.78 -2.95
C THR A 65 -8.25 13.94 -3.70
N GLN A 66 -8.45 13.81 -5.02
CA GLN A 66 -9.18 14.82 -5.81
C GLN A 66 -10.68 14.76 -5.58
N LYS A 67 -11.25 13.58 -5.37
CA LYS A 67 -12.68 13.40 -5.13
C LYS A 67 -13.11 13.86 -3.75
N GLU A 68 -12.23 13.78 -2.75
CA GLU A 68 -12.45 14.32 -1.41
C GLU A 68 -12.23 15.83 -1.34
N ALA A 69 -11.34 16.39 -2.18
CA ALA A 69 -11.09 17.83 -2.22
C ALA A 69 -12.31 18.67 -2.64
N SER A 70 -13.28 18.06 -3.35
CA SER A 70 -14.47 18.75 -3.89
C SER A 70 -15.70 18.66 -2.99
N LYS A 71 -15.62 18.02 -1.82
CA LYS A 71 -16.79 17.72 -0.97
C LYS A 71 -16.84 18.42 0.37
N LEU A 72 -15.84 19.20 0.75
CA LEU A 72 -15.91 19.99 1.98
C LEU A 72 -16.83 21.18 1.77
N ALA A 73 -18.02 21.15 2.39
CA ALA A 73 -19.02 22.20 2.22
C ALA A 73 -18.60 23.52 2.90
N ASN A 74 -18.03 23.45 4.12
CA ASN A 74 -17.56 24.60 4.89
C ASN A 74 -16.31 24.21 5.69
N PRO A 75 -15.11 24.13 5.09
CA PRO A 75 -13.93 23.72 5.81
C PRO A 75 -13.46 24.77 6.80
N ILE A 76 -13.20 24.33 8.02
CA ILE A 76 -12.52 25.06 9.08
C ILE A 76 -11.08 24.58 9.11
N TYR A 77 -10.13 25.50 9.19
CA TYR A 77 -8.71 25.18 9.16
C TYR A 77 -8.05 25.45 10.52
N SER A 78 -7.21 24.51 10.96
CA SER A 78 -6.34 24.76 12.10
C SER A 78 -5.30 25.85 11.77
N PRO A 79 -4.73 26.52 12.77
CA PRO A 79 -3.51 27.29 12.57
C PRO A 79 -2.41 26.42 11.93
N ALA A 80 -1.61 27.04 11.04
CA ALA A 80 -0.50 26.34 10.42
C ALA A 80 0.60 26.06 11.44
N LYS A 81 0.97 24.78 11.62
CA LYS A 81 2.02 24.35 12.55
C LYS A 81 3.26 23.90 11.80
N LYS A 82 4.42 24.42 12.20
CA LYS A 82 5.71 24.08 11.60
C LYS A 82 6.41 22.98 12.39
N TYR A 83 6.89 21.97 11.69
CA TYR A 83 7.73 20.89 12.22
C TYR A 83 9.07 20.89 11.48
N VAL A 84 10.14 20.72 12.24
CA VAL A 84 11.50 20.57 11.73
C VAL A 84 12.08 19.32 12.40
N VAL A 85 12.41 18.31 11.62
CA VAL A 85 12.88 17.02 12.13
C VAL A 85 14.07 16.51 11.34
N ASN A 86 15.03 15.87 12.02
CA ASN A 86 16.03 15.06 11.35
C ASN A 86 15.40 13.75 10.92
N LEU A 87 15.64 13.34 9.66
CA LEU A 87 15.18 12.07 9.15
C LEU A 87 16.03 10.91 9.71
N ARG A 88 15.48 9.71 9.64
CA ARG A 88 16.11 8.50 10.15
C ARG A 88 17.49 8.22 9.51
N ASP A 89 17.72 8.69 8.30
CA ASP A 89 19.00 8.54 7.61
C ASP A 89 20.13 9.40 8.23
N GLY A 90 19.83 10.29 9.17
CA GLY A 90 20.76 11.11 9.93
C GLY A 90 21.50 12.18 9.11
N ARG A 91 21.17 12.34 7.84
CA ARG A 91 21.84 13.27 6.91
C ARG A 91 20.90 14.37 6.39
N HIS A 92 19.62 14.06 6.34
CA HIS A 92 18.60 14.98 5.83
C HIS A 92 17.69 15.46 6.95
N PHE A 93 17.16 16.64 6.78
CA PHE A 93 16.11 17.15 7.65
C PHE A 93 14.92 17.65 6.83
N LEU A 94 13.74 17.43 7.39
CA LEU A 94 12.47 17.79 6.80
C LEU A 94 11.89 18.99 7.55
N THR A 95 11.50 20.03 6.80
CA THR A 95 10.67 21.11 7.29
C THR A 95 9.30 21.04 6.64
N ILE A 96 8.24 20.92 7.43
CA ILE A 96 6.87 20.98 6.94
C ILE A 96 6.05 22.01 7.73
N LYS A 97 5.12 22.67 7.05
CA LYS A 97 3.98 23.36 7.70
C LYS A 97 2.72 22.58 7.41
N LEU A 98 2.05 22.17 8.46
CA LEU A 98 0.84 21.36 8.46
C LEU A 98 -0.37 22.22 8.81
N VAL A 99 -1.45 22.02 8.06
CA VAL A 99 -2.78 22.55 8.35
C VAL A 99 -3.76 21.38 8.30
N VAL A 100 -4.65 21.33 9.29
CA VAL A 100 -5.72 20.33 9.37
C VAL A 100 -7.04 20.99 8.96
N ALA A 101 -7.76 20.38 8.03
CA ALA A 101 -9.09 20.80 7.62
C ALA A 101 -10.16 19.92 8.27
N MET A 102 -11.16 20.52 8.84
CA MET A 102 -12.32 19.93 9.52
C MET A 102 -13.58 20.66 9.11
N GLU A 103 -14.75 20.14 9.47
CA GLU A 103 -16.05 20.81 9.26
C GLU A 103 -16.72 21.19 10.59
N ASP A 104 -16.23 20.61 11.69
CA ASP A 104 -16.77 20.81 13.03
C ASP A 104 -15.83 21.70 13.87
N PRO A 105 -16.32 22.85 14.39
CA PRO A 105 -15.56 23.70 15.30
C PRO A 105 -15.15 23.00 16.59
N GLU A 106 -15.99 22.09 17.14
CA GLU A 106 -15.68 21.36 18.34
C GLU A 106 -14.50 20.39 18.14
N ALA A 107 -14.39 19.81 16.94
CA ALA A 107 -13.25 19.00 16.59
C ALA A 107 -11.93 19.80 16.57
N LEU A 108 -11.98 21.09 16.16
CA LEU A 108 -10.83 21.98 16.19
C LEU A 108 -10.39 22.27 17.65
N GLU A 109 -11.33 22.56 18.54
CA GLU A 109 -11.06 22.77 19.96
C GLU A 109 -10.52 21.50 20.62
N PHE A 110 -11.07 20.35 20.24
CA PHE A 110 -10.65 19.06 20.75
C PHE A 110 -9.18 18.76 20.40
N ILE A 111 -8.76 18.95 19.15
CA ILE A 111 -7.35 18.74 18.77
C ILE A 111 -6.42 19.81 19.40
N ALA A 112 -6.88 21.04 19.55
CA ALA A 112 -6.11 22.09 20.22
C ALA A 112 -5.83 21.73 21.68
N SER A 113 -6.80 21.16 22.39
CA SER A 113 -6.61 20.69 23.76
C SER A 113 -5.63 19.53 23.92
N ARG A 114 -5.34 18.80 22.84
CA ARG A 114 -4.43 17.64 22.77
C ARG A 114 -3.19 17.89 21.92
N GLU A 115 -2.91 19.15 21.66
CA GLU A 115 -1.78 19.56 20.82
C GLU A 115 -0.46 18.85 21.16
N PRO A 116 -0.02 18.74 22.45
CA PRO A 116 1.25 18.08 22.78
C PRO A 116 1.29 16.60 22.38
N ILE A 117 0.15 15.91 22.48
CA ILE A 117 0.05 14.48 22.10
C ILE A 117 0.16 14.35 20.57
N ILE A 118 -0.54 15.22 19.85
CA ILE A 118 -0.52 15.24 18.39
C ILE A 118 0.88 15.57 17.88
N ASP A 119 1.57 16.53 18.51
CA ASP A 119 2.94 16.87 18.16
C ASP A 119 3.90 15.72 18.33
N ASP A 120 3.85 15.03 19.47
CA ASP A 120 4.69 13.86 19.72
C ASP A 120 4.45 12.78 18.67
N MET A 121 3.21 12.50 18.34
CA MET A 121 2.83 11.52 17.32
C MET A 121 3.34 11.90 15.92
N ILE A 122 3.26 13.19 15.56
CA ILE A 122 3.72 13.70 14.26
C ILE A 122 5.25 13.70 14.22
N LEU A 123 5.93 14.20 15.25
CA LEU A 123 7.39 14.21 15.33
C LEU A 123 7.96 12.79 15.27
N SER A 124 7.36 11.84 15.99
CA SER A 124 7.71 10.43 15.93
C SER A 124 7.53 9.85 14.53
N LEU A 125 6.42 10.17 13.87
CA LEU A 125 6.18 9.71 12.50
C LEU A 125 7.23 10.25 11.54
N LEU A 126 7.46 11.56 11.57
CA LEU A 126 8.41 12.23 10.67
C LEU A 126 9.86 11.79 10.90
N GLY A 127 10.28 11.61 12.15
CA GLY A 127 11.62 11.16 12.50
C GLY A 127 11.94 9.72 12.09
N ASN A 128 10.91 8.91 11.82
CA ASN A 128 11.07 7.54 11.33
C ASN A 128 11.19 7.43 9.80
N LEU A 129 10.98 8.53 9.06
CA LEU A 129 11.06 8.55 7.61
C LEU A 129 12.51 8.70 7.12
N THR A 130 12.74 8.21 5.90
CA THR A 130 13.94 8.51 5.12
C THR A 130 13.64 9.54 4.05
N SER A 131 14.67 10.12 3.45
CA SER A 131 14.52 11.03 2.30
C SER A 131 13.83 10.33 1.11
N GLU A 132 14.11 9.05 0.90
CA GLU A 132 13.53 8.24 -0.18
C GLU A 132 12.02 8.05 -0.01
N ASP A 133 11.54 7.89 1.23
CA ASP A 133 10.11 7.70 1.54
C ASP A 133 9.25 8.90 1.11
N ILE A 134 9.82 10.10 1.10
CA ILE A 134 9.06 11.36 0.95
C ILE A 134 9.47 12.21 -0.25
N ASN A 135 10.48 11.79 -1.01
CA ASN A 135 10.97 12.56 -2.17
C ASN A 135 10.06 12.41 -3.42
N THR A 136 9.07 11.53 -3.37
CA THR A 136 8.13 11.28 -4.45
C THR A 136 6.75 11.91 -4.17
N PRO A 137 5.93 12.22 -5.19
CA PRO A 137 4.55 12.63 -5.01
C PRO A 137 3.73 11.61 -4.20
N SER A 138 3.90 10.32 -4.48
CA SER A 138 3.26 9.23 -3.73
C SER A 138 3.67 9.21 -2.27
N GLY A 139 4.96 9.36 -1.98
CA GLY A 139 5.46 9.41 -0.60
C GLY A 139 4.84 10.56 0.20
N LYS A 140 4.71 11.74 -0.42
CA LYS A 140 4.01 12.88 0.20
C LYS A 140 2.52 12.59 0.46
N THR A 141 1.87 11.88 -0.46
CA THR A 141 0.46 11.50 -0.32
C THR A 141 0.29 10.45 0.79
N LEU A 142 1.19 9.45 0.84
CA LEU A 142 1.21 8.47 1.92
C LEU A 142 1.45 9.12 3.28
N LEU A 143 2.38 10.05 3.38
CA LEU A 143 2.64 10.81 4.59
C LEU A 143 1.40 11.57 5.08
N LYS A 144 0.69 12.26 4.18
CA LYS A 144 -0.59 12.92 4.53
C LYS A 144 -1.60 11.93 5.08
N ARG A 145 -1.72 10.75 4.47
CA ARG A 145 -2.64 9.70 4.90
C ARG A 145 -2.27 9.16 6.29
N GLU A 146 -1.00 8.95 6.57
CA GLU A 146 -0.57 8.48 7.89
C GLU A 146 -0.78 9.55 8.98
N ILE A 147 -0.51 10.83 8.69
CA ILE A 147 -0.83 11.94 9.60
C ILE A 147 -2.34 12.01 9.83
N TYR A 148 -3.15 11.91 8.77
CA TYR A 148 -4.60 11.89 8.87
C TYR A 148 -5.11 10.78 9.81
N LYS A 149 -4.62 9.55 9.65
CA LYS A 149 -4.98 8.43 10.52
C LYS A 149 -4.58 8.69 11.97
N LYS A 150 -3.35 9.17 12.20
CA LYS A 150 -2.85 9.45 13.54
C LYS A 150 -3.65 10.52 14.25
N ILE A 151 -3.98 11.64 13.59
CA ILE A 151 -4.77 12.69 14.19
C ILE A 151 -6.21 12.19 14.46
N ASN A 152 -6.84 11.47 13.51
CA ASN A 152 -8.17 10.90 13.76
C ASN A 152 -8.18 9.87 14.90
N SER A 153 -7.08 9.14 15.15
CA SER A 153 -6.99 8.20 16.26
C SER A 153 -6.97 8.85 17.66
N VAL A 154 -6.76 10.15 17.74
CA VAL A 154 -6.81 10.91 19.01
C VAL A 154 -8.25 11.15 19.47
N PHE A 155 -9.20 11.17 18.53
CA PHE A 155 -10.61 11.34 18.86
C PHE A 155 -11.15 10.11 19.60
N THR A 156 -11.77 10.35 20.74
CA THR A 156 -12.38 9.29 21.53
C THR A 156 -13.74 8.90 20.97
N GLN A 157 -14.17 7.67 21.23
CA GLN A 157 -15.51 7.22 20.82
C GLN A 157 -16.61 8.13 21.40
N LYS A 158 -16.43 8.58 22.66
CA LYS A 158 -17.35 9.53 23.28
C LYS A 158 -17.49 10.83 22.49
N PHE A 159 -16.38 11.39 21.98
CA PHE A 159 -16.42 12.60 21.15
C PHE A 159 -17.22 12.35 19.87
N ILE A 160 -16.98 11.20 19.23
CA ILE A 160 -17.64 10.82 17.98
C ILE A 160 -19.16 10.63 18.21
N ASP A 161 -19.55 10.00 19.34
CA ASP A 161 -20.94 9.71 19.67
C ASP A 161 -21.71 10.99 20.08
N ASP A 162 -21.04 11.93 20.76
CA ASP A 162 -21.62 13.20 21.23
C ASP A 162 -21.71 14.23 20.09
N SER A 163 -20.98 14.05 18.97
CA SER A 163 -20.98 15.00 17.85
C SER A 163 -22.27 14.85 17.01
N ASP A 164 -22.89 15.98 16.70
CA ASP A 164 -24.09 16.03 15.86
C ASP A 164 -23.89 15.52 14.44
N THR A 165 -22.65 15.50 13.98
CA THR A 165 -22.27 15.14 12.61
C THR A 165 -22.27 13.65 12.34
N ARG A 166 -22.33 12.78 13.34
CA ARG A 166 -22.18 11.32 13.24
C ARG A 166 -20.99 10.88 12.37
N ASP A 167 -20.02 11.74 12.24
CA ASP A 167 -18.87 11.50 11.40
C ASP A 167 -17.77 10.81 12.21
N THR A 168 -17.44 9.61 11.81
CA THR A 168 -16.39 8.79 12.47
C THR A 168 -14.98 9.33 12.23
N THR A 169 -14.83 10.32 11.36
CA THR A 169 -13.53 10.94 11.01
C THR A 169 -13.63 12.46 11.01
N PRO A 170 -13.50 13.11 12.19
CA PRO A 170 -13.62 14.56 12.30
C PRO A 170 -12.61 15.34 11.46
N VAL A 171 -11.38 14.85 11.35
CA VAL A 171 -10.41 15.40 10.40
C VAL A 171 -10.77 14.98 8.99
N LYS A 172 -10.89 15.93 8.08
CA LYS A 172 -11.24 15.69 6.68
C LYS A 172 -10.04 15.69 5.75
N LYS A 173 -9.07 16.57 6.00
CA LYS A 173 -7.92 16.70 5.12
C LYS A 173 -6.68 17.20 5.85
N ILE A 174 -5.52 16.72 5.39
CA ILE A 174 -4.20 17.20 5.77
C ILE A 174 -3.61 18.01 4.62
N LEU A 175 -3.19 19.22 4.91
CA LEU A 175 -2.59 20.13 3.96
C LEU A 175 -1.15 20.44 4.37
N PHE A 176 -0.21 20.30 3.42
CA PHE A 176 1.14 20.85 3.57
C PHE A 176 1.19 22.20 2.87
N THR A 177 1.43 23.27 3.63
CA THR A 177 1.61 24.62 3.11
C THR A 177 3.08 24.95 2.87
N GLU A 178 3.99 24.18 3.46
CA GLU A 178 5.44 24.19 3.22
C GLU A 178 5.95 22.77 3.31
N PHE A 179 6.84 22.37 2.39
CA PHE A 179 7.49 21.07 2.41
C PHE A 179 8.90 21.21 1.81
N ILE A 180 9.91 21.18 2.68
CA ILE A 180 11.32 21.40 2.31
C ILE A 180 12.13 20.22 2.85
N LEU A 181 12.82 19.55 1.96
CA LEU A 181 13.77 18.48 2.26
C LEU A 181 15.19 19.02 1.98
N ASN A 182 16.05 18.98 2.98
CA ASN A 182 17.45 19.43 2.92
C ASN A 182 18.39 18.33 3.33
#